data_bd826a2836fb72cc8a7e9a227bb693e7
#
_entry.id   bd826a2836fb72cc8a7e9a227bb693e7
#
_cell.length_a   1.000
_cell.length_b   1.000
_cell.length_c   1.000
_cell.angle_alpha   90.00
_cell.angle_beta   90.00
_cell.angle_gamma   90.00
#
_symmetry.space_group_name_H-M   'P 1'
#
loop_
_entity.id
_entity.type
_entity.pdbx_description
1 polymer ?
#
loop_
_entity_poly.entity_id
_entity_poly.type
_entity_poly.pdbx_seq_one_letter_code
_entity_poly.pdbx_strand_id
1 'polypeptide(L)'
;MKRILLTILILLSIISCGENNDELAKNIKIITESLQKEKTEKNDRKNGVVVKVYDGDTITLEGKVRLRLYGIDAPELKQKGGKFARELLYNKIYNKRIEYVPMSTDRYGRIVTKIYFKDEYINKYMLLNGGAWWYEDYAKNDTDLKEAFENARKNRTGIFNDWKIKKPSEYRKEKKIKGNNDIFIQN
;
A
#
# COMPACT_ATOMS: atom_id res chain seq x y z
N MET A 1 -3.09 -14.90 -17.62
CA MET A 1 -4.10 -15.79 -18.20
C MET A 1 -5.41 -15.84 -17.39
N LYS A 2 -5.42 -16.17 -16.09
CA LYS A 2 -6.67 -16.25 -15.30
C LYS A 2 -7.51 -14.96 -15.29
N ARG A 3 -6.90 -13.77 -15.21
CA ARG A 3 -7.63 -12.48 -15.23
C ARG A 3 -8.25 -12.18 -16.59
N ILE A 4 -7.55 -12.49 -17.69
CA ILE A 4 -8.07 -12.33 -19.05
C ILE A 4 -9.27 -13.26 -19.28
N LEU A 5 -9.20 -14.49 -18.78
CA LEU A 5 -10.32 -15.45 -18.85
C LEU A 5 -11.53 -14.98 -18.05
N LEU A 6 -11.32 -14.41 -16.87
CA LEU A 6 -12.37 -13.82 -16.02
C LEU A 6 -13.02 -12.60 -16.70
N THR A 7 -12.24 -11.76 -17.34
CA THR A 7 -12.73 -10.59 -18.09
C THR A 7 -13.57 -11.03 -19.30
N ILE A 8 -13.14 -12.05 -20.02
CA ILE A 8 -13.89 -12.64 -21.14
C ILE A 8 -15.20 -13.27 -20.66
N LEU A 9 -15.20 -13.97 -19.51
CA LEU A 9 -16.41 -14.55 -18.92
C LEU A 9 -17.41 -13.49 -18.47
N ILE A 10 -16.95 -12.37 -17.90
CA ILE A 10 -17.80 -11.22 -17.54
C ILE A 10 -18.39 -10.59 -18.80
N LEU A 11 -17.60 -10.39 -19.87
CA LEU A 11 -18.09 -9.88 -21.15
C LEU A 11 -19.14 -10.80 -21.78
N LEU A 12 -18.94 -12.12 -21.72
CA LEU A 12 -19.92 -13.10 -22.24
C LEU A 12 -21.22 -13.13 -21.40
N SER A 13 -21.15 -12.92 -20.08
CA SER A 13 -22.35 -12.84 -19.24
C SER A 13 -23.19 -11.57 -19.48
N ILE A 14 -22.54 -10.46 -19.81
CA ILE A 14 -23.19 -9.17 -20.13
C ILE A 14 -23.92 -9.27 -21.48
N ILE A 15 -23.32 -9.91 -22.49
CA ILE A 15 -23.95 -10.15 -23.79
C ILE A 15 -25.24 -10.99 -23.68
N SER A 16 -25.29 -11.89 -22.70
CA SER A 16 -26.45 -12.77 -22.46
C SER A 16 -27.63 -12.07 -21.77
N CYS A 17 -27.44 -10.87 -21.19
CA CYS A 17 -28.45 -10.22 -20.34
C CYS A 17 -29.22 -9.07 -21.02
N GLY A 18 -29.01 -8.79 -22.32
CA GLY A 18 -29.78 -7.79 -23.08
C GLY A 18 -29.54 -6.34 -22.67
N GLU A 19 -28.37 -6.03 -22.08
CA GLU A 19 -27.98 -4.69 -21.68
C GLU A 19 -27.72 -3.78 -22.91
N ASN A 20 -27.99 -2.48 -22.71
CA ASN A 20 -27.88 -1.43 -23.71
C ASN A 20 -26.44 -1.38 -24.28
N ASN A 21 -26.26 -1.38 -25.59
CA ASN A 21 -24.96 -1.36 -26.28
C ASN A 21 -24.02 -0.24 -25.80
N ASP A 22 -24.57 0.89 -25.32
CA ASP A 22 -23.81 2.03 -24.81
C ASP A 22 -23.14 1.71 -23.45
N GLU A 23 -23.79 1.00 -22.57
CA GLU A 23 -23.25 0.60 -21.27
C GLU A 23 -22.15 -0.47 -21.43
N LEU A 24 -22.36 -1.41 -22.36
CA LEU A 24 -21.36 -2.40 -22.73
C LEU A 24 -20.09 -1.74 -23.30
N ALA A 25 -20.27 -0.78 -24.24
CA ALA A 25 -19.15 -0.04 -24.81
C ALA A 25 -18.36 0.75 -23.76
N LYS A 26 -19.05 1.38 -22.81
CA LYS A 26 -18.45 2.08 -21.68
C LYS A 26 -17.64 1.14 -20.78
N ASN A 27 -18.17 -0.03 -20.44
CA ASN A 27 -17.50 -1.01 -19.61
C ASN A 27 -16.24 -1.59 -20.30
N ILE A 28 -16.34 -1.89 -21.61
CA ILE A 28 -15.19 -2.32 -22.42
C ILE A 28 -14.08 -1.25 -22.40
N LYS A 29 -14.43 0.01 -22.57
CA LYS A 29 -13.47 1.10 -22.55
C LYS A 29 -12.74 1.21 -21.22
N ILE A 30 -13.47 1.17 -20.10
CA ILE A 30 -12.90 1.20 -18.74
C ILE A 30 -11.93 0.02 -18.53
N ILE A 31 -12.32 -1.18 -18.93
CA ILE A 31 -11.49 -2.38 -18.81
C ILE A 31 -10.22 -2.24 -19.66
N THR A 32 -10.35 -1.77 -20.90
CA THR A 32 -9.22 -1.60 -21.82
C THR A 32 -8.23 -0.57 -21.28
N GLU A 33 -8.70 0.55 -20.79
CA GLU A 33 -7.88 1.59 -20.16
C GLU A 33 -7.15 1.06 -18.91
N SER A 34 -7.83 0.28 -18.07
CA SER A 34 -7.24 -0.32 -16.88
C SER A 34 -6.15 -1.34 -17.22
N LEU A 35 -6.36 -2.19 -18.25
CA LEU A 35 -5.37 -3.15 -18.72
C LEU A 35 -4.15 -2.46 -19.35
N GLN A 36 -4.37 -1.39 -20.11
CA GLN A 36 -3.29 -0.59 -20.70
C GLN A 36 -2.45 0.07 -19.62
N LYS A 37 -3.09 0.63 -18.58
CA LYS A 37 -2.43 1.24 -17.43
C LYS A 37 -1.59 0.20 -16.66
N GLU A 38 -2.13 -0.99 -16.40
CA GLU A 38 -1.40 -2.08 -15.72
C GLU A 38 -0.18 -2.51 -16.54
N LYS A 39 -0.32 -2.63 -17.87
CA LYS A 39 0.78 -2.98 -18.77
C LYS A 39 1.88 -1.92 -18.79
N THR A 40 1.52 -0.64 -18.86
CA THR A 40 2.46 0.48 -18.83
C THR A 40 3.19 0.52 -17.49
N GLU A 41 2.48 0.39 -16.37
CA GLU A 41 3.06 0.35 -15.03
C GLU A 41 4.04 -0.82 -14.87
N LYS A 42 3.73 -1.99 -15.45
CA LYS A 42 4.63 -3.14 -15.42
C LYS A 42 5.93 -2.90 -16.20
N ASN A 43 5.86 -2.19 -17.31
CA ASN A 43 7.04 -1.86 -18.13
C ASN A 43 7.96 -0.82 -17.45
N ASP A 44 7.40 0.05 -16.60
CA ASP A 44 8.12 1.10 -15.89
C ASP A 44 8.74 0.63 -14.57
N ARG A 45 8.56 -0.64 -14.20
CA ARG A 45 9.08 -1.19 -12.95
C ARG A 45 10.60 -1.22 -12.94
N LYS A 46 11.16 -0.58 -11.92
CA LYS A 46 12.56 -0.76 -11.50
C LYS A 46 12.64 -1.95 -10.55
N ASN A 47 13.86 -2.45 -10.28
CA ASN A 47 14.04 -3.54 -9.35
C ASN A 47 15.25 -3.33 -8.45
N GLY A 48 15.31 -4.08 -7.34
CA GLY A 48 16.43 -4.06 -6.41
C GLY A 48 16.23 -5.06 -5.27
N VAL A 49 17.31 -5.40 -4.57
CA VAL A 49 17.27 -6.31 -3.42
C VAL A 49 17.06 -5.51 -2.15
N VAL A 50 16.11 -5.95 -1.32
CA VAL A 50 15.80 -5.32 -0.03
C VAL A 50 16.86 -5.71 1.00
N VAL A 51 17.65 -4.76 1.47
CA VAL A 51 18.71 -4.99 2.46
C VAL A 51 18.33 -4.51 3.87
N LYS A 52 17.28 -3.70 4.00
CA LYS A 52 16.81 -3.22 5.31
C LYS A 52 15.32 -2.91 5.29
N VAL A 53 14.64 -3.27 6.37
CA VAL A 53 13.25 -2.91 6.69
C VAL A 53 13.27 -2.12 8.00
N TYR A 54 12.89 -0.83 7.96
CA TYR A 54 12.91 0.05 9.15
C TYR A 54 11.67 -0.13 10.00
N ASP A 55 10.53 -0.12 9.35
CA ASP A 55 9.19 -0.22 9.91
C ASP A 55 8.25 -0.89 8.89
N GLY A 56 6.94 -0.77 9.05
CA GLY A 56 5.96 -1.40 8.16
C GLY A 56 5.77 -0.72 6.81
N ASP A 57 6.48 0.38 6.50
CA ASP A 57 6.29 1.11 5.26
C ASP A 57 7.57 1.76 4.68
N THR A 58 8.71 1.54 5.32
CA THR A 58 10.00 2.11 4.89
C THR A 58 11.07 1.02 4.78
N ILE A 59 11.68 0.92 3.60
CA ILE A 59 12.73 -0.04 3.30
C ILE A 59 13.95 0.62 2.64
N THR A 60 15.05 -0.11 2.59
CA THR A 60 16.23 0.28 1.80
C THR A 60 16.65 -0.88 0.89
N LEU A 61 16.93 -0.54 -0.36
CA LEU A 61 17.53 -1.44 -1.34
C LEU A 61 19.06 -1.37 -1.31
N GLU A 62 19.72 -2.33 -1.97
CA GLU A 62 21.11 -2.23 -2.34
C GLU A 62 21.39 -0.86 -2.95
N GLY A 63 22.64 -0.34 -2.78
CA GLY A 63 22.98 1.00 -3.25
C GLY A 63 22.39 2.14 -2.40
N LYS A 64 21.86 1.84 -1.20
CA LYS A 64 21.30 2.81 -0.23
C LYS A 64 20.04 3.55 -0.71
N VAL A 65 19.33 3.03 -1.70
CA VAL A 65 18.06 3.62 -2.18
C VAL A 65 16.97 3.39 -1.14
N ARG A 66 16.40 4.46 -0.58
CA ARG A 66 15.32 4.40 0.42
C ARG A 66 13.97 4.54 -0.25
N LEU A 67 13.10 3.58 0.02
CA LEU A 67 11.73 3.52 -0.49
C LEU A 67 10.73 3.71 0.64
N ARG A 68 9.66 4.47 0.36
CA ARG A 68 8.47 4.63 1.21
C ARG A 68 7.28 4.05 0.47
N LEU A 69 6.59 3.11 1.07
CA LEU A 69 5.42 2.50 0.45
C LEU A 69 4.30 3.55 0.27
N TYR A 70 3.85 3.72 -0.96
CA TYR A 70 2.78 4.64 -1.35
C TYR A 70 1.44 4.24 -0.73
N GLY A 71 0.65 5.23 -0.32
CA GLY A 71 -0.75 5.08 0.08
C GLY A 71 -0.99 4.37 1.40
N ILE A 72 0.04 4.03 2.16
CA ILE A 72 -0.08 3.40 3.47
C ILE A 72 0.71 4.17 4.55
N ASP A 73 0.29 4.03 5.81
CA ASP A 73 0.95 4.61 6.98
C ASP A 73 1.00 3.55 8.09
N ALA A 74 2.17 2.96 8.30
CA ALA A 74 2.38 1.92 9.29
C ALA A 74 2.67 2.51 10.68
N PRO A 75 2.31 1.81 11.77
CA PRO A 75 2.71 2.22 13.11
C PRO A 75 4.22 2.35 13.22
N GLU A 76 4.66 3.43 13.89
CA GLU A 76 6.07 3.65 14.21
C GLU A 76 6.63 2.46 15.02
N LEU A 77 7.91 2.12 14.86
CA LEU A 77 8.51 0.95 15.50
C LEU A 77 8.29 0.89 17.03
N LYS A 78 8.28 2.05 17.70
CA LYS A 78 8.01 2.18 19.15
C LYS A 78 6.51 2.33 19.49
N GLN A 79 5.65 2.43 18.50
CA GLN A 79 4.20 2.46 18.67
C GLN A 79 3.68 1.04 18.84
N LYS A 80 2.56 0.88 19.56
CA LYS A 80 1.83 -0.40 19.60
C LYS A 80 1.50 -0.84 18.17
N GLY A 81 1.80 -2.09 17.83
CA GLY A 81 1.65 -2.63 16.47
C GLY A 81 2.85 -2.39 15.54
N GLY A 82 3.80 -1.51 15.90
CA GLY A 82 4.93 -1.18 15.01
C GLY A 82 5.88 -2.36 14.77
N LYS A 83 6.16 -3.16 15.80
CA LYS A 83 6.95 -4.39 15.64
C LYS A 83 6.25 -5.39 14.72
N PHE A 84 4.96 -5.61 14.91
CA PHE A 84 4.14 -6.47 14.05
C PHE A 84 4.19 -6.01 12.59
N ALA A 85 3.94 -4.73 12.34
CA ALA A 85 3.95 -4.16 10.99
C ALA A 85 5.32 -4.35 10.31
N ARG A 86 6.42 -4.08 11.04
CA ARG A 86 7.78 -4.30 10.55
C ARG A 86 8.05 -5.78 10.25
N GLU A 87 7.68 -6.69 11.14
CA GLU A 87 7.89 -8.12 10.96
C GLU A 87 7.08 -8.68 9.78
N LEU A 88 5.84 -8.22 9.59
CA LEU A 88 5.00 -8.57 8.46
C LEU A 88 5.69 -8.22 7.13
N LEU A 89 6.21 -6.99 7.01
CA LEU A 89 6.92 -6.55 5.81
C LEU A 89 8.27 -7.27 5.66
N TYR A 90 9.01 -7.42 6.76
CA TYR A 90 10.31 -8.09 6.80
C TYR A 90 10.22 -9.53 6.28
N ASN A 91 9.32 -10.32 6.84
CA ASN A 91 9.13 -11.72 6.45
C ASN A 91 8.71 -11.87 4.98
N LYS A 92 8.02 -10.86 4.45
CA LYS A 92 7.55 -10.87 3.06
C LYS A 92 8.65 -10.60 2.06
N ILE A 93 9.49 -9.57 2.29
CA ILE A 93 10.38 -9.04 1.26
C ILE A 93 11.85 -8.87 1.65
N TYR A 94 12.25 -9.10 2.92
CA TYR A 94 13.65 -8.98 3.30
C TYR A 94 14.53 -9.96 2.54
N ASN A 95 15.69 -9.49 2.07
CA ASN A 95 16.64 -10.25 1.24
C ASN A 95 16.00 -10.84 -0.04
N LYS A 96 14.97 -10.17 -0.57
CA LYS A 96 14.33 -10.52 -1.84
C LYS A 96 14.54 -9.42 -2.87
N ARG A 97 14.62 -9.80 -4.13
CA ARG A 97 14.55 -8.88 -5.27
C ARG A 97 13.09 -8.52 -5.49
N ILE A 98 12.78 -7.24 -5.34
CA ILE A 98 11.45 -6.68 -5.57
C ILE A 98 11.45 -5.83 -6.84
N GLU A 99 10.25 -5.55 -7.34
CA GLU A 99 10.02 -4.55 -8.37
C GLU A 99 9.30 -3.36 -7.73
N TYR A 100 9.52 -2.15 -8.28
CA TYR A 100 8.87 -0.96 -7.75
C TYR A 100 8.63 0.10 -8.83
N VAL A 101 7.53 0.84 -8.70
CA VAL A 101 7.16 1.96 -9.56
C VAL A 101 7.29 3.25 -8.76
N PRO A 102 8.27 4.12 -9.07
CA PRO A 102 8.40 5.43 -8.42
C PRO A 102 7.19 6.31 -8.70
N MET A 103 6.62 6.94 -7.65
CA MET A 103 5.51 7.87 -7.75
C MET A 103 5.95 9.32 -7.54
N SER A 104 6.78 9.56 -6.51
CA SER A 104 7.30 10.87 -6.14
C SER A 104 8.50 10.72 -5.21
N THR A 105 9.08 11.84 -4.80
CA THR A 105 10.10 11.88 -3.73
C THR A 105 9.56 12.71 -2.58
N ASP A 106 9.69 12.20 -1.37
CA ASP A 106 9.25 12.93 -0.18
C ASP A 106 10.31 13.92 0.33
N ARG A 107 9.93 14.76 1.31
CA ARG A 107 10.82 15.77 1.92
C ARG A 107 12.05 15.19 2.63
N TYR A 108 12.10 13.88 2.85
CA TYR A 108 13.23 13.18 3.48
C TYR A 108 14.13 12.48 2.45
N GLY A 109 13.88 12.71 1.14
CA GLY A 109 14.62 12.09 0.05
C GLY A 109 14.30 10.62 -0.18
N ARG A 110 13.19 10.09 0.37
CA ARG A 110 12.73 8.73 0.09
C ARG A 110 11.90 8.73 -1.19
N ILE A 111 12.05 7.70 -2.01
CA ILE A 111 11.19 7.49 -3.18
C ILE A 111 9.87 6.88 -2.69
N VAL A 112 8.77 7.62 -2.84
CA VAL A 112 7.42 7.10 -2.60
C VAL A 112 7.04 6.20 -3.77
N THR A 113 6.62 4.96 -3.50
CA THR A 113 6.56 3.94 -4.53
C THR A 113 5.51 2.86 -4.27
N LYS A 114 4.98 2.30 -5.34
CA LYS A 114 4.31 1.00 -5.34
C LYS A 114 5.37 -0.10 -5.40
N ILE A 115 5.22 -1.14 -4.60
CA ILE A 115 6.16 -2.26 -4.51
C ILE A 115 5.46 -3.55 -4.90
N TYR A 116 6.16 -4.36 -5.69
CA TYR A 116 5.69 -5.67 -6.15
C TYR A 116 6.72 -6.75 -5.83
N PHE A 117 6.24 -7.89 -5.37
CA PHE A 117 7.06 -9.09 -5.20
C PHE A 117 6.30 -10.28 -5.79
N LYS A 118 6.86 -10.91 -6.83
CA LYS A 118 6.19 -11.97 -7.59
C LYS A 118 4.80 -11.57 -8.10
N ASP A 119 4.72 -10.38 -8.69
CA ASP A 119 3.49 -9.71 -9.15
C ASP A 119 2.46 -9.36 -8.05
N GLU A 120 2.73 -9.67 -6.78
CA GLU A 120 1.87 -9.27 -5.67
C GLU A 120 2.14 -7.82 -5.25
N TYR A 121 1.07 -7.01 -5.17
CA TYR A 121 1.15 -5.61 -4.74
C TYR A 121 1.33 -5.52 -3.21
N ILE A 122 2.57 -5.25 -2.75
CA ILE A 122 2.96 -5.32 -1.35
C ILE A 122 2.29 -4.24 -0.49
N ASN A 123 2.04 -3.05 -1.04
CA ASN A 123 1.32 -2.00 -0.31
C ASN A 123 -0.10 -2.47 0.06
N LYS A 124 -0.81 -3.12 -0.87
CA LYS A 124 -2.12 -3.74 -0.63
C LYS A 124 -2.03 -4.92 0.36
N TYR A 125 -0.99 -5.76 0.20
CA TYR A 125 -0.71 -6.86 1.14
C TYR A 125 -0.61 -6.37 2.59
N MET A 126 0.11 -5.25 2.82
CA MET A 126 0.25 -4.67 4.16
C MET A 126 -1.10 -4.24 4.75
N LEU A 127 -1.99 -3.65 3.94
CA LEU A 127 -3.33 -3.26 4.37
C LEU A 127 -4.21 -4.48 4.67
N LEU A 128 -4.26 -5.46 3.75
CA LEU A 128 -5.08 -6.67 3.91
C LEU A 128 -4.73 -7.47 5.16
N ASN A 129 -3.45 -7.48 5.54
CA ASN A 129 -2.96 -8.17 6.73
C ASN A 129 -2.93 -7.28 7.98
N GLY A 130 -3.52 -6.10 7.92
CA GLY A 130 -3.60 -5.18 9.05
C GLY A 130 -2.23 -4.72 9.55
N GLY A 131 -1.25 -4.55 8.65
CA GLY A 131 0.08 -4.04 8.97
C GLY A 131 0.19 -2.52 8.90
N ALA A 132 -0.80 -1.84 8.30
CA ALA A 132 -0.78 -0.41 8.10
C ALA A 132 -2.19 0.18 8.03
N TRP A 133 -2.28 1.50 8.16
CA TRP A 133 -3.46 2.30 7.85
C TRP A 133 -3.42 2.73 6.39
N TRP A 134 -4.59 2.87 5.74
CA TRP A 134 -4.68 3.56 4.47
C TRP A 134 -4.41 5.06 4.67
N TYR A 135 -3.48 5.61 3.88
CA TYR A 135 -3.10 7.02 3.94
C TYR A 135 -3.94 7.82 2.95
N GLU A 136 -5.18 8.09 3.34
CA GLU A 136 -6.22 8.72 2.52
C GLU A 136 -5.76 10.01 1.84
N ASP A 137 -5.08 10.91 2.58
CA ASP A 137 -4.64 12.22 2.07
C ASP A 137 -3.76 12.11 0.81
N TYR A 138 -3.04 11.00 0.65
CA TYR A 138 -2.12 10.77 -0.46
C TYR A 138 -2.60 9.73 -1.47
N ALA A 139 -3.63 8.97 -1.16
CA ALA A 139 -4.10 7.87 -1.99
C ALA A 139 -5.64 7.79 -2.04
N LYS A 140 -6.35 8.92 -1.93
CA LYS A 140 -7.82 8.96 -1.89
C LYS A 140 -8.51 8.33 -3.11
N ASN A 141 -7.84 8.34 -4.26
CA ASN A 141 -8.38 7.80 -5.51
C ASN A 141 -7.95 6.33 -5.75
N ASP A 142 -7.18 5.74 -4.85
CA ASP A 142 -6.75 4.34 -4.94
C ASP A 142 -7.78 3.45 -4.23
N THR A 143 -8.81 3.05 -4.98
CA THR A 143 -9.93 2.23 -4.47
C THR A 143 -9.45 0.87 -3.98
N ASP A 144 -8.44 0.29 -4.61
CA ASP A 144 -7.84 -1.00 -4.23
C ASP A 144 -7.24 -0.98 -2.82
N LEU A 145 -6.53 0.11 -2.47
CA LEU A 145 -5.96 0.29 -1.14
C LEU A 145 -7.04 0.58 -0.11
N LYS A 146 -8.05 1.39 -0.47
CA LYS A 146 -9.18 1.69 0.39
C LYS A 146 -9.94 0.41 0.76
N GLU A 147 -10.33 -0.39 -0.22
CA GLU A 147 -11.06 -1.65 0.00
C GLU A 147 -10.25 -2.65 0.85
N ALA A 148 -8.95 -2.77 0.59
CA ALA A 148 -8.07 -3.62 1.38
C ALA A 148 -8.04 -3.21 2.86
N PHE A 149 -7.97 -1.90 3.13
CA PHE A 149 -8.00 -1.35 4.47
C PHE A 149 -9.35 -1.57 5.17
N GLU A 150 -10.47 -1.28 4.49
CA GLU A 150 -11.81 -1.46 5.03
C GLU A 150 -12.08 -2.94 5.38
N ASN A 151 -11.62 -3.85 4.52
CA ASN A 151 -11.70 -5.29 4.75
C ASN A 151 -10.92 -5.69 6.02
N ALA A 152 -9.67 -5.26 6.15
CA ALA A 152 -8.85 -5.57 7.32
C ALA A 152 -9.47 -5.02 8.62
N ARG A 153 -10.02 -3.82 8.59
CA ARG A 153 -10.71 -3.22 9.74
C ARG A 153 -11.98 -3.98 10.13
N LYS A 154 -12.81 -4.31 9.15
CA LYS A 154 -14.06 -5.07 9.34
C LYS A 154 -13.78 -6.44 9.97
N ASN A 155 -12.74 -7.12 9.51
CA ASN A 155 -12.35 -8.44 9.97
C ASN A 155 -11.42 -8.41 11.19
N ARG A 156 -11.09 -7.23 11.73
CA ARG A 156 -10.16 -7.04 12.88
C ARG A 156 -8.80 -7.70 12.65
N THR A 157 -8.27 -7.62 11.43
CA THR A 157 -7.01 -8.25 11.05
C THR A 157 -5.81 -7.49 11.61
N GLY A 158 -4.77 -8.21 12.05
CA GLY A 158 -3.51 -7.62 12.49
C GLY A 158 -3.66 -6.60 13.61
N ILE A 159 -3.15 -5.38 13.40
CA ILE A 159 -3.24 -4.29 14.39
C ILE A 159 -4.68 -3.91 14.74
N PHE A 160 -5.64 -4.14 13.86
CA PHE A 160 -7.06 -3.78 14.06
C PHE A 160 -7.81 -4.74 14.98
N ASN A 161 -7.19 -5.82 15.43
CA ASN A 161 -7.74 -6.65 16.51
C ASN A 161 -7.84 -5.88 17.84
N ASP A 162 -7.03 -4.84 18.00
CA ASP A 162 -7.11 -3.94 19.15
C ASP A 162 -7.83 -2.64 18.77
N TRP A 163 -9.03 -2.43 19.29
CA TRP A 163 -9.84 -1.24 19.05
C TRP A 163 -9.20 0.08 19.56
N LYS A 164 -8.22 -0.02 20.49
CA LYS A 164 -7.48 1.14 21.04
C LYS A 164 -6.26 1.51 20.20
N ILE A 165 -6.02 0.84 19.08
CA ILE A 165 -4.87 1.15 18.23
C ILE A 165 -5.00 2.57 17.65
N LYS A 166 -4.01 3.41 17.88
CA LYS A 166 -3.96 4.78 17.38
C LYS A 166 -3.44 4.83 15.95
N LYS A 167 -3.91 5.80 15.17
CA LYS A 167 -3.31 6.11 13.88
C LYS A 167 -1.85 6.59 14.06
N PRO A 168 -0.94 6.23 13.15
CA PRO A 168 0.46 6.68 13.23
C PRO A 168 0.59 8.22 13.26
N SER A 169 -0.25 8.94 12.52
CA SER A 169 -0.29 10.40 12.52
C SER A 169 -0.67 10.99 13.89
N GLU A 170 -1.59 10.37 14.61
CA GLU A 170 -1.99 10.79 15.98
C GLU A 170 -0.85 10.54 16.96
N TYR A 171 -0.22 9.36 16.89
CA TYR A 171 0.93 9.02 17.72
C TYR A 171 2.09 10.02 17.52
N ARG A 172 2.41 10.40 16.27
CA ARG A 172 3.45 11.39 15.98
C ARG A 172 3.12 12.77 16.54
N LYS A 173 1.85 13.21 16.47
CA LYS A 173 1.39 14.47 17.05
C LYS A 173 1.57 14.50 18.57
N GLU A 174 1.15 13.45 19.27
CA GLU A 174 1.30 13.33 20.73
C GLU A 174 2.77 13.36 21.16
N LYS A 175 3.64 12.65 20.43
CA LYS A 175 5.09 12.68 20.72
C LYS A 175 5.69 14.06 20.57
N LYS A 176 5.30 14.80 19.55
CA LYS A 176 5.77 16.17 19.31
C LYS A 176 5.36 17.11 20.44
N ILE A 177 4.11 16.99 20.91
CA ILE A 177 3.61 17.80 22.03
C ILE A 177 4.37 17.48 23.32
N LYS A 178 4.58 16.20 23.65
CA LYS A 178 5.35 15.80 24.84
C LYS A 178 6.78 16.31 24.78
N GLY A 179 7.48 16.13 23.67
CA GLY A 179 8.85 16.63 23.52
C GLY A 179 8.98 18.14 23.65
N ASN A 180 7.98 18.92 23.22
CA ASN A 180 7.97 20.36 23.42
C ASN A 180 7.75 20.73 24.89
N ASN A 181 6.86 20.03 25.60
CA ASN A 181 6.60 20.30 27.02
C ASN A 181 7.80 19.97 27.92
N ASP A 182 8.55 18.91 27.58
CA ASP A 182 9.77 18.54 28.33
C ASP A 182 10.86 19.61 28.20
N ILE A 183 10.92 20.36 27.09
CA ILE A 183 11.85 21.48 26.89
C ILE A 183 11.46 22.70 27.76
N PHE A 184 10.14 22.95 27.98
CA PHE A 184 9.68 24.08 28.79
C PHE A 184 9.80 23.85 30.31
N ILE A 185 9.99 22.61 30.76
CA ILE A 185 10.14 22.24 32.17
C ILE A 185 11.62 22.30 32.61
N GLN A 186 12.57 22.31 31.68
CA GLN A 186 14.01 22.32 31.96
C GLN A 186 14.65 23.72 31.89
N ASN A 187 13.88 24.77 31.67
CA ASN A 187 14.28 26.17 31.72
C ASN A 187 13.56 26.90 32.89
#